data_af65b52cd90d6e910c223d8698ac732f
#
_entry.id   af65b52cd90d6e910c223d8698ac732f
#
_cell.length_a   1.000
_cell.length_b   1.000
_cell.length_c   1.000
_cell.angle_alpha   90.00
_cell.angle_beta   90.00
_cell.angle_gamma   90.00
#
_symmetry.space_group_name_H-M   'P 1'
#
loop_
_entity.id
_entity.type
_entity.pdbx_description
1 polymer ?
#
loop_
_entity_poly.entity_id
_entity_poly.type
_entity_poly.pdbx_seq_one_letter_code
_entity_poly.pdbx_strand_id
1 'polypeptide(L)'
;MSVDERMVHDIVQKVMANMQISGSVSGMHGVFKDMNDAINASIEAQKKVCTMTLDQREQIISLIRKKTHENAEILANMGVNETGMGNVGDKILKHHLTADKVPGTEDISTIAWSGDRGLTLVEMGPFGVIGAITPATNPSETVICNCIGMLAGGNTVVFNPHPNAKKTTIYTINMINEASIEALSLIHI
;
A
#
# COMPACT_ATOMS: atom_id res chain seq x y z
N MET A 1 -13.39 -1.17 36.54
CA MET A 1 -13.11 0.21 36.17
C MET A 1 -13.63 0.38 34.75
N SER A 2 -14.72 1.10 34.57
CA SER A 2 -15.24 1.44 33.27
C SER A 2 -14.30 2.48 32.66
N VAL A 3 -13.67 2.15 31.56
CA VAL A 3 -12.94 3.11 30.76
C VAL A 3 -13.97 4.12 30.25
N ASP A 4 -13.79 5.39 30.61
CA ASP A 4 -14.73 6.46 30.22
C ASP A 4 -14.70 6.59 28.69
N GLU A 5 -15.84 6.36 28.02
CA GLU A 5 -15.98 6.46 26.57
C GLU A 5 -15.47 7.80 26.01
N ARG A 6 -15.52 8.87 26.82
CA ARG A 6 -14.94 10.17 26.48
C ARG A 6 -13.42 10.13 26.38
N MET A 7 -12.77 9.38 27.28
CA MET A 7 -11.32 9.24 27.29
C MET A 7 -10.84 8.45 26.06
N VAL A 8 -11.59 7.42 25.65
CA VAL A 8 -11.31 6.67 24.42
C VAL A 8 -11.53 7.55 23.21
N HIS A 9 -12.61 8.33 23.17
CA HIS A 9 -12.90 9.26 22.08
C HIS A 9 -11.83 10.35 21.96
N ASP A 10 -11.37 10.93 23.06
CA ASP A 10 -10.28 11.93 23.10
C ASP A 10 -8.92 11.36 22.67
N ILE A 11 -8.63 10.12 23.05
CA ILE A 11 -7.42 9.41 22.61
C ILE A 11 -7.49 9.14 21.10
N VAL A 12 -8.62 8.65 20.60
CA VAL A 12 -8.84 8.42 19.17
C VAL A 12 -8.74 9.74 18.38
N GLN A 13 -9.34 10.81 18.85
CA GLN A 13 -9.22 12.14 18.22
C GLN A 13 -7.79 12.67 18.24
N LYS A 14 -7.05 12.51 19.34
CA LYS A 14 -5.63 12.90 19.43
C LYS A 14 -4.74 12.05 18.53
N VAL A 15 -5.01 10.75 18.44
CA VAL A 15 -4.29 9.86 17.50
C VAL A 15 -4.62 10.24 16.05
N MET A 16 -5.88 10.52 15.73
CA MET A 16 -6.28 10.99 14.39
C MET A 16 -5.72 12.38 14.06
N ALA A 17 -5.65 13.29 15.02
CA ALA A 17 -5.03 14.62 14.84
C ALA A 17 -3.51 14.54 14.66
N ASN A 18 -2.84 13.61 15.36
CA ASN A 18 -1.41 13.34 15.16
C ASN A 18 -1.12 12.53 13.88
N MET A 19 -2.13 11.87 13.29
CA MET A 19 -2.06 11.25 11.98
C MET A 19 -2.39 12.23 10.83
N GLN A 20 -2.81 13.46 11.12
CA GLN A 20 -2.88 14.52 10.11
C GLN A 20 -1.46 14.98 9.78
N ILE A 21 -0.84 14.22 8.89
CA ILE A 21 0.39 14.66 8.22
C ILE A 21 0.04 15.93 7.45
N SER A 22 0.67 17.02 7.84
CA SER A 22 0.49 18.33 7.18
C SER A 22 0.70 18.16 5.68
N GLY A 23 -0.31 18.48 4.87
CA GLY A 23 -0.19 18.44 3.41
C GLY A 23 -1.11 17.46 2.68
N SER A 24 -1.79 16.53 3.39
CA SER A 24 -2.75 15.64 2.73
C SER A 24 -3.95 16.40 2.13
N VAL A 25 -4.45 15.93 1.01
CA VAL A 25 -5.68 16.47 0.42
C VAL A 25 -6.85 16.08 1.32
N SER A 26 -7.67 17.04 1.73
CA SER A 26 -8.80 16.81 2.63
C SER A 26 -9.70 15.67 2.11
N GLY A 27 -9.93 14.65 2.94
CA GLY A 27 -10.77 13.50 2.64
C GLY A 27 -10.10 12.36 1.84
N MET A 28 -8.79 12.44 1.55
CA MET A 28 -8.04 11.37 0.88
C MET A 28 -6.79 10.99 1.69
N HIS A 29 -6.64 9.70 1.97
CA HIS A 29 -5.49 9.18 2.70
C HIS A 29 -4.30 8.93 1.76
N GLY A 30 -3.10 9.42 2.15
CA GLY A 30 -1.86 9.22 1.39
C GLY A 30 -1.77 10.02 0.09
N VAL A 31 -2.62 11.03 -0.12
CA VAL A 31 -2.62 11.91 -1.30
C VAL A 31 -2.16 13.31 -0.89
N PHE A 32 -1.13 13.82 -1.53
CA PHE A 32 -0.48 15.08 -1.20
C PHE A 32 -0.49 16.04 -2.41
N LYS A 33 -0.44 17.34 -2.14
CA LYS A 33 -0.32 18.37 -3.19
C LYS A 33 1.12 18.58 -3.60
N ASP A 34 2.05 18.40 -2.68
CA ASP A 34 3.48 18.58 -2.89
C ASP A 34 4.22 17.24 -2.76
N MET A 35 5.22 17.04 -3.61
CA MET A 35 6.01 15.81 -3.63
C MET A 35 6.88 15.67 -2.38
N ASN A 36 7.40 16.76 -1.85
CA ASN A 36 8.23 16.71 -0.64
C ASN A 36 7.40 16.30 0.58
N ASP A 37 6.14 16.75 0.67
CA ASP A 37 5.22 16.32 1.73
C ASP A 37 4.95 14.81 1.64
N ALA A 38 4.74 14.28 0.43
CA ALA A 38 4.58 12.84 0.21
C ALA A 38 5.84 12.05 0.61
N ILE A 39 7.02 12.54 0.25
CA ILE A 39 8.31 11.92 0.60
C ILE A 39 8.51 11.93 2.12
N ASN A 40 8.29 13.07 2.77
CA ASN A 40 8.44 13.20 4.22
C ASN A 40 7.48 12.26 4.97
N ALA A 41 6.21 12.18 4.53
CA ALA A 41 5.24 11.24 5.07
C ALA A 41 5.69 9.79 4.90
N SER A 42 6.23 9.45 3.74
CA SER A 42 6.74 8.10 3.45
C SER A 42 7.98 7.76 4.29
N ILE A 43 8.86 8.73 4.57
CA ILE A 43 10.01 8.54 5.48
C ILE A 43 9.53 8.19 6.90
N GLU A 44 8.54 8.91 7.41
CA GLU A 44 7.98 8.61 8.73
C GLU A 44 7.25 7.25 8.77
N ALA A 45 6.52 6.92 7.70
CA ALA A 45 5.90 5.60 7.55
C ALA A 45 6.95 4.48 7.48
N GLN A 46 8.07 4.69 6.78
CA GLN A 46 9.15 3.72 6.67
C GLN A 46 9.73 3.30 8.01
N LYS A 47 9.86 4.23 8.96
CA LYS A 47 10.33 3.93 10.32
C LYS A 47 9.42 2.92 11.01
N LYS A 48 8.11 2.98 10.75
CA LYS A 48 7.12 2.03 11.29
C LYS A 48 7.17 0.70 10.55
N VAL A 49 7.20 0.72 9.21
CA VAL A 49 7.25 -0.49 8.38
C VAL A 49 8.48 -1.35 8.71
N CYS A 50 9.64 -0.74 8.98
CA CYS A 50 10.85 -1.45 9.40
C CYS A 50 10.70 -2.23 10.72
N THR A 51 9.74 -1.88 11.56
CA THR A 51 9.48 -2.58 12.84
C THR A 51 8.36 -3.60 12.74
N MET A 52 7.66 -3.68 11.61
CA MET A 52 6.57 -4.64 11.40
C MET A 52 7.10 -6.05 11.20
N THR A 53 6.40 -7.01 11.78
CA THR A 53 6.60 -8.44 11.49
C THR A 53 6.11 -8.78 10.09
N LEU A 54 6.50 -9.94 9.57
CA LEU A 54 5.96 -10.48 8.31
C LEU A 54 4.44 -10.64 8.38
N ASP A 55 3.91 -11.16 9.50
CA ASP A 55 2.47 -11.34 9.70
C ASP A 55 1.70 -10.01 9.65
N GLN A 56 2.24 -8.95 10.22
CA GLN A 56 1.63 -7.63 10.17
C GLN A 56 1.59 -7.07 8.75
N ARG A 57 2.67 -7.25 7.99
CA ARG A 57 2.73 -6.87 6.57
C ARG A 57 1.76 -7.69 5.74
N GLU A 58 1.65 -9.00 6.01
CA GLU A 58 0.70 -9.88 5.33
C GLU A 58 -0.76 -9.49 5.61
N GLN A 59 -1.11 -9.08 6.82
CA GLN A 59 -2.46 -8.60 7.12
C GLN A 59 -2.83 -7.38 6.27
N ILE A 60 -1.90 -6.43 6.08
CA ILE A 60 -2.11 -5.28 5.20
C ILE A 60 -2.27 -5.75 3.74
N ILE A 61 -1.40 -6.63 3.27
CA ILE A 61 -1.43 -7.17 1.91
C ILE A 61 -2.74 -7.91 1.64
N SER A 62 -3.20 -8.74 2.57
CA SER A 62 -4.47 -9.45 2.48
C SER A 62 -5.65 -8.48 2.34
N LEU A 63 -5.67 -7.37 3.08
CA LEU A 63 -6.70 -6.34 2.92
C LEU A 63 -6.59 -5.59 1.60
N ILE A 64 -5.38 -5.30 1.11
CA ILE A 64 -5.19 -4.71 -0.22
C ILE A 64 -5.75 -5.64 -1.30
N ARG A 65 -5.47 -6.95 -1.24
CA ARG A 65 -6.01 -7.96 -2.15
C ARG A 65 -7.53 -7.98 -2.11
N LYS A 66 -8.12 -8.02 -0.91
CA LYS A 66 -9.57 -7.99 -0.71
C LYS A 66 -10.21 -6.73 -1.30
N LYS A 67 -9.67 -5.54 -0.96
CA LYS A 67 -10.18 -4.26 -1.51
C LYS A 67 -10.03 -4.18 -3.04
N THR A 68 -8.98 -4.78 -3.60
CA THR A 68 -8.80 -4.86 -5.05
C THR A 68 -9.91 -5.68 -5.70
N HIS A 69 -10.29 -6.83 -5.13
CA HIS A 69 -11.42 -7.64 -5.61
C HIS A 69 -12.74 -6.86 -5.53
N GLU A 70 -13.00 -6.22 -4.40
CA GLU A 70 -14.23 -5.45 -4.17
C GLU A 70 -14.36 -4.24 -5.11
N ASN A 71 -13.25 -3.63 -5.53
CA ASN A 71 -13.21 -2.43 -6.36
C ASN A 71 -12.82 -2.70 -7.83
N ALA A 72 -12.67 -3.95 -8.25
CA ALA A 72 -12.17 -4.32 -9.58
C ALA A 72 -12.98 -3.66 -10.72
N GLU A 73 -14.31 -3.64 -10.62
CA GLU A 73 -15.19 -3.02 -11.59
C GLU A 73 -15.04 -1.49 -11.62
N ILE A 74 -14.95 -0.85 -10.46
CA ILE A 74 -14.78 0.61 -10.34
C ILE A 74 -13.45 1.01 -10.98
N LEU A 75 -12.35 0.32 -10.60
CA LEU A 75 -11.01 0.59 -11.12
C LEU A 75 -10.92 0.39 -12.63
N ALA A 76 -11.54 -0.68 -13.15
CA ALA A 76 -11.58 -0.97 -14.57
C ALA A 76 -12.30 0.13 -15.35
N ASN A 77 -13.49 0.54 -14.90
CA ASN A 77 -14.26 1.61 -15.51
C ASN A 77 -13.50 2.95 -15.46
N MET A 78 -12.93 3.30 -14.30
CA MET A 78 -12.12 4.52 -14.17
C MET A 78 -10.93 4.52 -15.12
N GLY A 79 -10.19 3.41 -15.18
CA GLY A 79 -9.01 3.29 -16.03
C GLY A 79 -9.34 3.43 -17.53
N VAL A 80 -10.37 2.75 -18.01
CA VAL A 80 -10.80 2.85 -19.42
C VAL A 80 -11.32 4.24 -19.73
N ASN A 81 -12.17 4.82 -18.88
CA ASN A 81 -12.75 6.14 -19.11
C ASN A 81 -11.71 7.27 -19.10
N GLU A 82 -10.68 7.17 -18.24
CA GLU A 82 -9.65 8.20 -18.13
C GLU A 82 -8.60 8.08 -19.23
N THR A 83 -8.19 6.85 -19.58
CA THR A 83 -7.07 6.63 -20.50
C THR A 83 -7.48 6.31 -21.94
N GLY A 84 -8.72 5.85 -22.14
CA GLY A 84 -9.17 5.32 -23.43
C GLY A 84 -8.53 3.98 -23.81
N MET A 85 -7.84 3.29 -22.88
CA MET A 85 -7.05 2.10 -23.18
C MET A 85 -7.67 0.82 -22.61
N GLY A 86 -7.78 -0.19 -23.46
CA GLY A 86 -8.32 -1.51 -23.12
C GLY A 86 -9.85 -1.54 -23.09
N ASN A 87 -10.41 -2.62 -22.55
CA ASN A 87 -11.85 -2.76 -22.30
C ASN A 87 -12.09 -3.11 -20.81
N VAL A 88 -13.29 -2.80 -20.35
CA VAL A 88 -13.65 -2.95 -18.93
C VAL A 88 -13.59 -4.41 -18.48
N GLY A 89 -14.11 -5.33 -19.29
CA GLY A 89 -14.16 -6.77 -18.95
C GLY A 89 -12.77 -7.37 -18.71
N ASP A 90 -11.83 -7.12 -19.63
CA ASP A 90 -10.45 -7.61 -19.50
C ASP A 90 -9.73 -6.94 -18.31
N LYS A 91 -10.02 -5.66 -18.05
CA LYS A 91 -9.42 -4.97 -16.90
C LYS A 91 -9.94 -5.49 -15.56
N ILE A 92 -11.23 -5.86 -15.46
CA ILE A 92 -11.77 -6.52 -14.25
C ILE A 92 -11.00 -7.83 -14.00
N LEU A 93 -10.89 -8.69 -15.02
CA LEU A 93 -10.13 -9.94 -14.91
C LEU A 93 -8.67 -9.69 -14.50
N LYS A 94 -8.07 -8.64 -15.05
CA LYS A 94 -6.69 -8.25 -14.71
C LYS A 94 -6.54 -7.79 -13.27
N HIS A 95 -7.51 -7.05 -12.71
CA HIS A 95 -7.48 -6.67 -11.29
C HIS A 95 -7.57 -7.90 -10.38
N HIS A 96 -8.47 -8.86 -10.69
CA HIS A 96 -8.53 -10.12 -9.95
C HIS A 96 -7.22 -10.89 -10.04
N LEU A 97 -6.64 -11.01 -11.24
CA LEU A 97 -5.35 -11.66 -11.44
C LEU A 97 -4.23 -10.96 -10.64
N THR A 98 -4.23 -9.63 -10.64
CA THR A 98 -3.26 -8.83 -9.87
C THR A 98 -3.41 -9.11 -8.37
N ALA A 99 -4.62 -9.12 -7.84
CA ALA A 99 -4.87 -9.42 -6.43
C ALA A 99 -4.42 -10.83 -6.04
N ASP A 100 -4.64 -11.83 -6.92
CA ASP A 100 -4.40 -13.24 -6.61
C ASP A 100 -2.96 -13.70 -6.84
N LYS A 101 -2.24 -13.10 -7.80
CA LYS A 101 -0.98 -13.65 -8.33
C LYS A 101 0.24 -12.78 -8.11
N VAL A 102 0.08 -11.53 -7.68
CA VAL A 102 1.26 -10.71 -7.36
C VAL A 102 1.92 -11.28 -6.11
N PRO A 103 3.23 -11.60 -6.16
CA PRO A 103 3.97 -12.10 -5.00
C PRO A 103 3.93 -11.13 -3.82
N GLY A 104 3.69 -11.66 -2.63
CA GLY A 104 3.67 -10.95 -1.36
C GLY A 104 4.71 -11.50 -0.38
N THR A 105 4.35 -11.59 0.89
CA THR A 105 5.24 -12.10 1.94
C THR A 105 5.56 -13.57 1.77
N GLU A 106 4.73 -14.32 1.05
CA GLU A 106 4.94 -15.75 0.74
C GLU A 106 6.20 -16.01 -0.09
N ASP A 107 6.67 -15.04 -0.86
CA ASP A 107 7.88 -15.16 -1.69
C ASP A 107 9.16 -14.70 -0.99
N ILE A 108 9.05 -14.17 0.23
CA ILE A 108 10.20 -13.72 1.02
C ILE A 108 10.67 -14.87 1.92
N SER A 109 11.36 -15.84 1.33
CA SER A 109 11.93 -16.96 2.08
C SER A 109 13.43 -16.75 2.31
N THR A 110 13.88 -17.10 3.52
CA THR A 110 15.33 -17.18 3.83
C THR A 110 15.95 -18.33 3.05
N ILE A 111 17.03 -18.06 2.34
CA ILE A 111 17.82 -19.09 1.65
C ILE A 111 19.03 -19.41 2.50
N ALA A 112 19.29 -20.71 2.73
CA ALA A 112 20.40 -21.18 3.53
C ALA A 112 21.27 -22.18 2.77
N TRP A 113 22.58 -22.02 2.84
CA TRP A 113 23.56 -23.00 2.39
C TRP A 113 24.44 -23.40 3.55
N SER A 114 24.61 -24.69 3.73
CA SER A 114 25.48 -25.29 4.75
C SER A 114 26.54 -26.16 4.11
N GLY A 115 27.75 -26.19 4.68
CA GLY A 115 28.86 -27.02 4.26
C GLY A 115 29.89 -27.15 5.37
N ASP A 116 30.97 -27.90 5.12
CA ASP A 116 32.01 -28.23 6.11
C ASP A 116 32.70 -27.00 6.72
N ARG A 117 32.59 -25.85 6.07
CA ARG A 117 33.27 -24.61 6.46
C ARG A 117 32.37 -23.50 6.96
N GLY A 118 31.08 -23.76 7.12
CA GLY A 118 30.14 -22.78 7.66
C GLY A 118 28.75 -22.83 7.12
N LEU A 119 27.96 -21.83 7.54
CA LEU A 119 26.57 -21.58 7.14
C LEU A 119 26.46 -20.17 6.55
N THR A 120 25.78 -20.06 5.41
CA THR A 120 25.41 -18.78 4.81
C THR A 120 23.90 -18.65 4.79
N LEU A 121 23.39 -17.54 5.31
CA LEU A 121 21.98 -17.16 5.21
C LEU A 121 21.86 -15.93 4.31
N VAL A 122 20.84 -15.94 3.45
CA VAL A 122 20.47 -14.78 2.61
C VAL A 122 19.03 -14.44 2.86
N GLU A 123 18.79 -13.21 3.24
CA GLU A 123 17.48 -12.66 3.53
C GLU A 123 17.25 -11.37 2.74
N MET A 124 15.99 -11.10 2.37
CA MET A 124 15.60 -9.84 1.72
C MET A 124 15.58 -8.72 2.76
N GLY A 125 16.25 -7.60 2.45
CA GLY A 125 16.22 -6.38 3.25
C GLY A 125 15.56 -5.22 2.51
N PRO A 126 14.93 -4.27 3.23
CA PRO A 126 14.29 -3.12 2.60
C PRO A 126 15.31 -2.14 2.01
N PHE A 127 14.96 -1.52 0.88
CA PHE A 127 15.65 -0.34 0.36
C PHE A 127 15.26 0.93 1.13
N GLY A 128 14.03 0.99 1.66
CA GLY A 128 13.46 2.14 2.35
C GLY A 128 12.33 2.79 1.57
N VAL A 129 12.41 4.10 1.37
CA VAL A 129 11.42 4.85 0.59
C VAL A 129 11.71 4.72 -0.89
N ILE A 130 10.75 4.21 -1.67
CA ILE A 130 10.89 3.98 -3.11
C ILE A 130 10.03 4.99 -3.87
N GLY A 131 10.62 5.64 -4.89
CA GLY A 131 9.88 6.46 -5.85
C GLY A 131 9.40 5.59 -7.02
N ALA A 132 8.10 5.60 -7.33
CA ALA A 132 7.50 4.83 -8.40
C ALA A 132 6.78 5.72 -9.41
N ILE A 133 7.22 5.71 -10.67
CA ILE A 133 6.56 6.38 -11.79
C ILE A 133 5.63 5.37 -12.45
N THR A 134 4.33 5.68 -12.51
CA THR A 134 3.31 4.76 -13.03
C THR A 134 2.87 5.09 -14.45
N PRO A 135 2.58 4.08 -15.29
CA PRO A 135 2.17 4.27 -16.67
C PRO A 135 0.68 4.62 -16.80
N ALA A 136 0.26 5.08 -17.99
CA ALA A 136 -1.14 5.26 -18.33
C ALA A 136 -1.85 3.94 -18.70
N THR A 137 -1.10 2.95 -19.20
CA THR A 137 -1.68 1.70 -19.72
C THR A 137 -2.31 0.81 -18.65
N ASN A 138 -1.70 0.76 -17.46
CA ASN A 138 -2.12 -0.06 -16.32
C ASN A 138 -1.99 0.73 -15.01
N PRO A 139 -2.74 1.83 -14.83
CA PRO A 139 -2.49 2.76 -13.74
C PRO A 139 -2.77 2.14 -12.36
N SER A 140 -3.91 1.48 -12.20
CA SER A 140 -4.30 0.83 -10.93
C SER A 140 -3.53 -0.47 -10.68
N GLU A 141 -3.40 -1.31 -11.70
CA GLU A 141 -2.73 -2.60 -11.58
C GLU A 141 -1.26 -2.41 -11.19
N THR A 142 -0.57 -1.42 -11.77
CA THR A 142 0.83 -1.11 -11.42
C THR A 142 0.97 -0.64 -9.98
N VAL A 143 0.04 0.21 -9.51
CA VAL A 143 0.05 0.67 -8.11
C VAL A 143 -0.13 -0.51 -7.15
N ILE A 144 -1.11 -1.38 -7.41
CA ILE A 144 -1.41 -2.55 -6.58
C ILE A 144 -0.21 -3.51 -6.56
N CYS A 145 0.35 -3.87 -7.73
CA CYS A 145 1.53 -4.73 -7.83
C CYS A 145 2.71 -4.18 -7.03
N ASN A 146 3.02 -2.90 -7.24
CA ASN A 146 4.15 -2.26 -6.59
C ASN A 146 3.94 -2.16 -5.06
N CYS A 147 2.73 -1.81 -4.62
CA CYS A 147 2.43 -1.76 -3.20
C CYS A 147 2.60 -3.11 -2.51
N ILE A 148 2.06 -4.19 -3.08
CA ILE A 148 2.17 -5.53 -2.50
C ILE A 148 3.63 -5.95 -2.41
N GLY A 149 4.39 -5.91 -3.51
CA GLY A 149 5.78 -6.36 -3.52
C GLY A 149 6.71 -5.50 -2.67
N MET A 150 6.56 -4.17 -2.73
CA MET A 150 7.39 -3.25 -1.94
C MET A 150 7.10 -3.35 -0.44
N LEU A 151 5.83 -3.44 -0.04
CA LEU A 151 5.44 -3.61 1.36
C LEU A 151 5.89 -4.98 1.89
N ALA A 152 5.75 -6.04 1.11
CA ALA A 152 6.27 -7.36 1.46
C ALA A 152 7.77 -7.28 1.79
N GLY A 153 8.56 -6.63 0.95
CA GLY A 153 9.99 -6.37 1.17
C GLY A 153 10.31 -5.35 2.27
N GLY A 154 9.29 -4.82 2.99
CA GLY A 154 9.50 -3.87 4.10
C GLY A 154 9.79 -2.44 3.66
N ASN A 155 9.34 -2.04 2.46
CA ASN A 155 9.53 -0.70 1.90
C ASN A 155 8.24 0.11 1.93
N THR A 156 8.38 1.44 1.90
CA THR A 156 7.29 2.37 1.55
C THR A 156 7.48 2.93 0.14
N VAL A 157 6.41 3.46 -0.44
CA VAL A 157 6.44 3.92 -1.83
C VAL A 157 5.73 5.26 -1.99
N VAL A 158 6.34 6.14 -2.78
CA VAL A 158 5.75 7.41 -3.25
C VAL A 158 5.49 7.28 -4.74
N PHE A 159 4.24 7.39 -5.15
CA PHE A 159 3.84 7.29 -6.54
C PHE A 159 3.79 8.65 -7.23
N ASN A 160 4.32 8.69 -8.45
CA ASN A 160 4.12 9.80 -9.39
C ASN A 160 3.28 9.31 -10.57
N PRO A 161 1.97 9.65 -10.63
CA PRO A 161 1.08 9.15 -11.66
C PRO A 161 1.36 9.75 -13.03
N HIS A 162 1.13 8.98 -14.09
CA HIS A 162 1.08 9.51 -15.44
C HIS A 162 -0.04 10.57 -15.55
N PRO A 163 0.18 11.73 -16.21
CA PRO A 163 -0.83 12.80 -16.33
C PRO A 163 -2.19 12.32 -16.83
N ASN A 164 -2.21 11.39 -17.81
CA ASN A 164 -3.43 10.86 -18.43
C ASN A 164 -4.10 9.73 -17.62
N ALA A 165 -3.60 9.41 -16.42
CA ALA A 165 -4.15 8.37 -15.55
C ALA A 165 -4.15 8.78 -14.07
N LYS A 166 -4.13 10.07 -13.83
CA LYS A 166 -3.95 10.65 -12.49
C LYS A 166 -5.10 10.30 -11.54
N LYS A 167 -6.35 10.37 -12.03
CA LYS A 167 -7.54 10.11 -11.19
C LYS A 167 -7.60 8.66 -10.74
N THR A 168 -7.40 7.73 -11.67
CA THR A 168 -7.39 6.29 -11.40
C THR A 168 -6.27 5.93 -10.42
N THR A 169 -5.07 6.45 -10.65
CA THR A 169 -3.92 6.22 -9.76
C THR A 169 -4.18 6.75 -8.34
N ILE A 170 -4.68 7.98 -8.22
CA ILE A 170 -5.00 8.60 -6.92
C ILE A 170 -6.07 7.80 -6.17
N TYR A 171 -7.14 7.39 -6.86
CA TYR A 171 -8.19 6.56 -6.26
C TYR A 171 -7.60 5.24 -5.72
N THR A 172 -6.74 4.58 -6.50
CA THR A 172 -6.10 3.33 -6.10
C THR A 172 -5.20 3.52 -4.87
N ILE A 173 -4.41 4.60 -4.83
CA ILE A 173 -3.56 4.94 -3.68
C ILE A 173 -4.41 5.17 -2.42
N ASN A 174 -5.50 5.93 -2.54
CA ASN A 174 -6.41 6.16 -1.41
C ASN A 174 -7.00 4.85 -0.89
N MET A 175 -7.51 3.99 -1.77
CA MET A 175 -8.04 2.66 -1.44
C MET A 175 -7.01 1.80 -0.69
N ILE A 176 -5.75 1.79 -1.13
CA ILE A 176 -4.66 1.03 -0.50
C ILE A 176 -4.33 1.60 0.89
N ASN A 177 -4.30 2.92 1.03
CA ASN A 177 -4.06 3.54 2.33
C ASN A 177 -5.21 3.29 3.31
N GLU A 178 -6.46 3.30 2.85
CA GLU A 178 -7.63 2.90 3.66
C GLU A 178 -7.50 1.45 4.12
N ALA A 179 -7.12 0.52 3.23
CA ALA A 179 -6.85 -0.87 3.60
C ALA A 179 -5.73 -0.98 4.65
N SER A 180 -4.67 -0.21 4.51
CA SER A 180 -3.55 -0.18 5.45
C SER A 180 -3.97 0.34 6.83
N ILE A 181 -4.76 1.40 6.88
CA ILE A 181 -5.31 1.95 8.13
C ILE A 181 -6.25 0.94 8.79
N GLU A 182 -7.11 0.29 8.03
CA GLU A 182 -8.02 -0.76 8.51
C GLU A 182 -7.23 -1.94 9.12
N ALA A 183 -6.19 -2.42 8.42
CA ALA A 183 -5.31 -3.48 8.92
C ALA A 183 -4.63 -3.09 10.25
N LEU A 184 -4.07 -1.90 10.31
CA LEU A 184 -3.37 -1.41 11.50
C LEU A 184 -4.32 -1.20 12.69
N SER A 185 -5.60 -0.90 12.45
CA SER A 185 -6.62 -0.80 13.51
C SER A 185 -7.03 -2.17 14.07
N LEU A 186 -6.87 -3.24 13.29
CA LEU A 186 -7.11 -4.63 13.70
C LEU A 186 -5.91 -5.25 14.44
N ILE A 187 -4.73 -4.68 14.26
CA ILE A 187 -3.52 -5.06 14.99
C ILE A 187 -3.53 -4.30 16.30
N HIS A 188 -3.92 -4.95 17.39
CA HIS A 188 -3.82 -4.38 18.74
C HIS A 188 -2.34 -4.12 19.08
N ILE A 189 -1.93 -2.92 18.83
CA ILE A 189 -0.61 -2.40 19.25
C ILE A 189 -0.80 -1.63 20.56
#